data_5677819e2e94dcc5f3a327771ef4c72f
#
_entry.id   5677819e2e94dcc5f3a327771ef4c72f
#
_cell.length_a   1.000
_cell.length_b   1.000
_cell.length_c   1.000
_cell.angle_alpha   90.00
_cell.angle_beta   90.00
_cell.angle_gamma   90.00
#
_symmetry.space_group_name_H-M   'P 1'
#
loop_
_entity.id
_entity.type
_entity.pdbx_description
1 polymer ?
#
loop_
_entity_poly.entity_id
_entity_poly.type
_entity_poly.pdbx_seq_one_letter_code
_entity_poly.pdbx_strand_id
1 'polypeptide(L)'
;SEQTRLMSEELADSKGGRSLQDVISPDLSFYETGFRLFEFIDDDHHRAQTYLQYLQMRNTPENVLLYLCCQAKVVGLSATAALPTVLGNYDLKYIKEQLKEHYHELSDETKASIQSGLETLWKPYKEGRIQVNLQVVDRGKDHLLLSERLENIFSQKALAQKYAHRFTTLGAEEYVQKRYCNILTAMKAFWTHPDIRAFLCLNQVLPTPEKRAMDENLLRDALEDLRKAYAPQAIGEMVILRSGEQFEANKDCLLQALQTGAKRFVLSSYQTLGAGQNLQYPIQDSSNLVTLNAEYDEKDPRFQKKDFDALYLGDVTHTVVNLNEDGPLSGRELMKFCFQAECLYENDE
;
A
#
# COMPACT_ATOMS: atom_id res chain seq x y z
N SER A 1 -40.06 -1.01 -8.09
CA SER A 1 -41.37 -1.34 -7.46
C SER A 1 -42.27 -0.10 -7.44
N GLU A 2 -43.57 -0.28 -7.24
CA GLU A 2 -44.56 0.82 -7.19
C GLU A 2 -44.23 1.81 -6.07
N GLN A 3 -43.66 1.36 -4.96
CA GLN A 3 -43.24 2.22 -3.84
C GLN A 3 -42.04 3.12 -4.20
N THR A 4 -41.09 2.64 -4.97
CA THR A 4 -39.94 3.45 -5.43
C THR A 4 -40.44 4.52 -6.41
N ARG A 5 -41.46 4.20 -7.24
CA ARG A 5 -42.10 5.15 -8.14
C ARG A 5 -42.88 6.20 -7.38
N LEU A 6 -43.67 5.82 -6.37
CA LEU A 6 -44.40 6.73 -5.54
C LEU A 6 -43.52 7.68 -4.73
N MET A 7 -42.41 7.19 -4.16
CA MET A 7 -41.43 8.05 -3.47
C MET A 7 -40.76 9.02 -4.42
N SER A 8 -40.46 8.60 -5.66
CA SER A 8 -39.86 9.51 -6.67
C SER A 8 -40.87 10.53 -7.19
N GLU A 9 -42.15 10.17 -7.32
CA GLU A 9 -43.23 11.07 -7.71
C GLU A 9 -43.56 12.08 -6.61
N GLU A 10 -43.62 11.65 -5.33
CA GLU A 10 -43.84 12.56 -4.19
C GLU A 10 -42.68 13.54 -3.99
N LEU A 11 -41.45 13.12 -4.21
CA LEU A 11 -40.25 13.98 -4.17
C LEU A 11 -40.23 14.96 -5.37
N ALA A 12 -40.69 14.53 -6.54
CA ALA A 12 -40.79 15.39 -7.73
C ALA A 12 -41.91 16.43 -7.58
N ASP A 13 -43.07 16.06 -7.05
CA ASP A 13 -44.21 16.97 -6.84
C ASP A 13 -43.94 17.99 -5.72
N SER A 14 -43.20 17.63 -4.68
CA SER A 14 -42.97 18.51 -3.53
C SER A 14 -42.03 19.69 -3.82
N LYS A 15 -41.31 19.69 -4.96
CA LYS A 15 -40.33 20.75 -5.31
C LYS A 15 -40.35 21.22 -6.77
N GLY A 16 -41.48 21.21 -7.43
CA GLY A 16 -41.68 21.85 -8.72
C GLY A 16 -40.94 21.15 -9.88
N GLY A 17 -40.96 19.82 -9.92
CA GLY A 17 -40.51 19.03 -11.07
C GLY A 17 -38.99 18.85 -11.20
N ARG A 18 -38.26 19.01 -10.12
CA ARG A 18 -36.83 18.66 -10.08
C ARG A 18 -36.66 17.16 -10.03
N SER A 19 -35.74 16.65 -10.84
CA SER A 19 -35.36 15.23 -10.83
C SER A 19 -34.72 14.86 -9.48
N LEU A 20 -34.61 13.57 -9.17
CA LEU A 20 -33.89 13.11 -7.99
C LEU A 20 -32.42 13.62 -8.00
N GLN A 21 -31.83 13.81 -9.19
CA GLN A 21 -30.54 14.44 -9.39
C GLN A 21 -30.51 15.92 -9.00
N ASP A 22 -31.65 16.64 -9.16
CA ASP A 22 -31.76 18.06 -8.75
C ASP A 22 -32.03 18.21 -7.26
N VAL A 23 -32.48 17.15 -6.59
CA VAL A 23 -32.74 17.12 -5.14
C VAL A 23 -31.48 16.69 -4.37
N ILE A 24 -30.62 15.91 -4.98
CA ILE A 24 -29.24 15.71 -4.58
C ILE A 24 -28.49 16.87 -5.21
N SER A 25 -28.62 18.05 -4.59
CA SER A 25 -28.13 19.30 -5.17
C SER A 25 -26.64 19.19 -5.49
N PRO A 26 -26.23 19.49 -6.72
CA PRO A 26 -24.80 19.59 -7.06
C PRO A 26 -24.06 20.69 -6.29
N ASP A 27 -24.78 21.57 -5.61
CA ASP A 27 -24.20 22.68 -4.84
C ASP A 27 -23.78 22.31 -3.40
N LEU A 28 -24.17 21.11 -2.92
CA LEU A 28 -23.77 20.62 -1.60
C LEU A 28 -22.93 19.36 -1.78
N SER A 29 -21.61 19.52 -1.68
CA SER A 29 -20.71 18.38 -1.76
C SER A 29 -21.04 17.34 -0.67
N PHE A 30 -20.76 16.08 -0.92
CA PHE A 30 -20.97 15.03 0.09
C PHE A 30 -20.09 15.28 1.35
N TYR A 31 -19.07 16.12 1.25
CA TYR A 31 -18.30 16.59 2.40
C TYR A 31 -19.17 17.34 3.40
N GLU A 32 -20.15 18.12 2.95
CA GLU A 32 -21.04 18.92 3.80
C GLU A 32 -22.22 18.10 4.33
N THR A 33 -22.76 17.22 3.51
CA THR A 33 -23.99 16.45 3.83
C THR A 33 -23.70 15.11 4.48
N GLY A 34 -22.45 14.66 4.43
CA GLY A 34 -22.05 13.32 4.78
C GLY A 34 -22.37 12.30 3.69
N PHE A 35 -21.64 11.22 3.68
CA PHE A 35 -21.79 10.14 2.71
C PHE A 35 -22.85 9.15 3.17
N ARG A 36 -23.74 8.73 2.26
CA ARG A 36 -24.83 7.80 2.53
C ARG A 36 -24.87 6.73 1.45
N LEU A 37 -24.89 5.48 1.87
CA LEU A 37 -25.06 4.34 1.00
C LEU A 37 -26.40 3.64 1.30
N PHE A 38 -27.18 3.40 0.27
CA PHE A 38 -28.41 2.65 0.31
C PHE A 38 -28.25 1.37 -0.50
N GLU A 39 -28.47 0.23 0.10
CA GLU A 39 -28.42 -1.07 -0.55
C GLU A 39 -29.80 -1.73 -0.47
N PHE A 40 -30.33 -2.11 -1.61
CA PHE A 40 -31.57 -2.87 -1.70
C PHE A 40 -31.21 -4.34 -1.89
N ILE A 41 -31.60 -5.17 -0.93
CA ILE A 41 -31.32 -6.60 -0.93
C ILE A 41 -32.65 -7.33 -1.10
N ASP A 42 -32.83 -8.00 -2.23
CA ASP A 42 -33.97 -8.87 -2.46
C ASP A 42 -33.75 -10.22 -1.79
N ASP A 43 -34.76 -10.69 -1.04
CA ASP A 43 -34.69 -12.01 -0.45
C ASP A 43 -35.06 -13.07 -1.50
N ASP A 44 -34.08 -13.86 -1.88
CA ASP A 44 -34.23 -14.96 -2.85
C ASP A 44 -35.24 -16.04 -2.38
N HIS A 45 -35.46 -16.14 -1.08
CA HIS A 45 -36.39 -17.10 -0.47
C HIS A 45 -37.80 -16.53 -0.27
N HIS A 46 -37.92 -15.22 -0.16
CA HIS A 46 -39.19 -14.51 0.04
C HIS A 46 -39.38 -13.40 -0.98
N ARG A 47 -39.76 -13.75 -2.21
CA ARG A 47 -39.86 -12.85 -3.39
C ARG A 47 -40.72 -11.56 -3.17
N ALA A 48 -41.35 -11.42 -2.04
CA ALA A 48 -42.15 -10.25 -1.69
C ALA A 48 -41.46 -9.33 -0.66
N GLN A 49 -40.24 -9.64 -0.24
CA GLN A 49 -39.55 -8.86 0.78
C GLN A 49 -38.25 -8.32 0.22
N THR A 50 -38.11 -7.00 0.21
CA THR A 50 -36.86 -6.28 -0.11
C THR A 50 -36.40 -5.61 1.17
N TYR A 51 -35.18 -5.87 1.57
CA TYR A 51 -34.53 -5.19 2.69
C TYR A 51 -33.79 -3.97 2.20
N LEU A 52 -33.97 -2.85 2.90
CA LEU A 52 -33.15 -1.66 2.69
C LEU A 52 -32.07 -1.60 3.76
N GLN A 53 -30.82 -1.78 3.35
CA GLN A 53 -29.68 -1.51 4.20
C GLN A 53 -29.25 -0.07 4.01
N TYR A 54 -29.12 0.65 5.12
CA TYR A 54 -28.72 2.05 5.14
C TYR A 54 -27.43 2.21 5.95
N LEU A 55 -26.40 2.73 5.29
CA LEU A 55 -25.12 3.06 5.91
C LEU A 55 -24.91 4.57 5.79
N GLN A 56 -24.47 5.21 6.85
CA GLN A 56 -24.20 6.64 6.87
C GLN A 56 -22.87 6.95 7.53
N MET A 57 -22.07 7.76 6.85
CA MET A 57 -20.92 8.46 7.39
C MET A 57 -21.28 9.95 7.48
N ARG A 58 -21.54 10.41 8.70
CA ARG A 58 -22.05 11.80 8.93
C ARG A 58 -20.96 12.84 8.80
N ASN A 59 -19.73 12.49 9.18
CA ASN A 59 -18.59 13.40 9.15
C ASN A 59 -17.53 12.82 8.22
N THR A 60 -17.16 13.57 7.24
CA THR A 60 -16.01 13.26 6.40
C THR A 60 -14.71 13.68 7.10
N PRO A 61 -13.57 13.09 6.75
CA PRO A 61 -12.26 13.52 7.26
C PRO A 61 -12.01 15.01 7.05
N GLU A 62 -12.43 15.54 5.91
CA GLU A 62 -12.31 16.94 5.52
C GLU A 62 -13.08 17.85 6.47
N ASN A 63 -14.34 17.51 6.78
CA ASN A 63 -15.15 18.28 7.72
C ASN A 63 -14.59 18.28 9.13
N VAL A 64 -14.03 17.15 9.57
CA VAL A 64 -13.36 17.07 10.88
C VAL A 64 -12.12 18.00 10.87
N LEU A 65 -11.34 17.99 9.80
CA LEU A 65 -10.17 18.86 9.67
C LEU A 65 -10.57 20.34 9.62
N LEU A 66 -11.59 20.71 8.85
CA LEU A 66 -12.13 22.07 8.79
C LEU A 66 -12.63 22.53 10.16
N TYR A 67 -13.34 21.66 10.89
CA TYR A 67 -13.77 21.98 12.26
C TYR A 67 -12.56 22.27 13.17
N LEU A 68 -11.50 21.46 13.08
CA LEU A 68 -10.28 21.70 13.85
C LEU A 68 -9.62 23.05 13.45
N CYS A 69 -9.61 23.38 12.16
CA CYS A 69 -9.10 24.67 11.67
C CYS A 69 -9.89 25.88 12.20
N CYS A 70 -11.19 25.71 12.47
CA CYS A 70 -11.99 26.76 13.12
C CYS A 70 -11.64 26.97 14.61
N GLN A 71 -11.07 25.97 15.27
CA GLN A 71 -10.76 26.03 16.70
C GLN A 71 -9.27 26.34 16.98
N ALA A 72 -8.37 26.00 16.05
CA ALA A 72 -6.95 26.11 16.24
C ALA A 72 -6.20 26.31 14.92
N LYS A 73 -4.94 26.73 15.03
CA LYS A 73 -4.01 26.68 13.89
C LYS A 73 -3.57 25.23 13.69
N VAL A 74 -3.83 24.69 12.50
CA VAL A 74 -3.47 23.31 12.13
C VAL A 74 -2.30 23.35 11.19
N VAL A 75 -1.27 22.56 11.48
CA VAL A 75 -0.11 22.35 10.61
C VAL A 75 -0.06 20.88 10.24
N GLY A 76 -0.25 20.57 8.95
CA GLY A 76 -0.12 19.24 8.41
C GLY A 76 1.33 18.93 8.00
N LEU A 77 1.88 17.84 8.51
CA LEU A 77 3.21 17.34 8.16
C LEU A 77 3.08 15.89 7.66
N SER A 78 3.29 15.68 6.38
CA SER A 78 3.31 14.34 5.79
C SER A 78 4.13 14.35 4.51
N ALA A 79 4.91 13.31 4.29
CA ALA A 79 5.66 13.11 3.04
C ALA A 79 4.74 12.95 1.82
N THR A 80 3.47 12.59 2.04
CA THR A 80 2.48 12.27 1.01
C THR A 80 1.27 13.21 1.04
N ALA A 81 1.26 14.26 1.84
CA ALA A 81 0.09 15.12 2.05
C ALA A 81 -0.44 15.78 0.76
N ALA A 82 0.45 16.06 -0.19
CA ALA A 82 0.11 16.70 -1.46
C ALA A 82 -0.04 15.71 -2.63
N LEU A 83 0.09 14.40 -2.39
CA LEU A 83 -0.13 13.41 -3.44
C LEU A 83 -1.64 13.24 -3.64
N PRO A 84 -2.14 13.36 -4.85
CA PRO A 84 -3.53 13.06 -5.16
C PRO A 84 -3.73 11.55 -5.00
N THR A 85 -4.14 11.12 -3.84
CA THR A 85 -4.50 9.74 -3.57
C THR A 85 -5.89 9.71 -2.99
N VAL A 86 -6.70 8.81 -3.47
CA VAL A 86 -8.09 8.63 -3.05
C VAL A 86 -8.20 8.19 -1.60
N LEU A 87 -7.13 7.63 -1.05
CA LEU A 87 -7.10 7.07 0.29
C LEU A 87 -5.96 7.61 1.11
N GLY A 88 -6.30 7.94 2.35
CA GLY A 88 -5.34 8.32 3.36
C GLY A 88 -4.89 9.78 3.29
N ASN A 89 -5.31 10.53 2.27
CA ASN A 89 -5.10 11.97 2.18
C ASN A 89 -6.43 12.71 2.18
N TYR A 90 -6.37 13.97 2.58
CA TYR A 90 -7.52 14.88 2.48
C TYR A 90 -7.65 15.41 1.06
N ASP A 91 -8.87 15.72 0.63
CA ASP A 91 -9.10 16.56 -0.54
C ASP A 91 -8.64 18.00 -0.24
N LEU A 92 -7.39 18.28 -0.61
CA LEU A 92 -6.79 19.59 -0.37
C LEU A 92 -7.44 20.69 -1.21
N LYS A 93 -8.03 20.36 -2.38
CA LYS A 93 -8.74 21.33 -3.22
C LYS A 93 -9.98 21.83 -2.48
N TYR A 94 -10.80 20.91 -1.98
CA TYR A 94 -11.97 21.26 -1.17
C TYR A 94 -11.59 22.06 0.07
N ILE A 95 -10.58 21.62 0.83
CA ILE A 95 -10.12 22.31 2.04
C ILE A 95 -9.65 23.73 1.71
N LYS A 96 -8.92 23.91 0.63
CA LYS A 96 -8.44 25.22 0.17
C LYS A 96 -9.58 26.15 -0.21
N GLU A 97 -10.59 25.64 -0.90
CA GLU A 97 -11.78 26.40 -1.27
C GLU A 97 -12.60 26.84 -0.05
N GLN A 98 -12.68 25.99 0.99
CA GLN A 98 -13.38 26.32 2.23
C GLN A 98 -12.62 27.30 3.11
N LEU A 99 -11.30 27.13 3.25
CA LEU A 99 -10.48 27.99 4.12
C LEU A 99 -10.09 29.33 3.47
N LYS A 100 -10.10 29.42 2.14
CA LYS A 100 -9.76 30.64 1.37
C LYS A 100 -8.45 31.27 1.85
N GLU A 101 -8.50 32.52 2.31
CA GLU A 101 -7.34 33.29 2.81
C GLU A 101 -6.72 32.69 4.09
N HIS A 102 -7.40 31.77 4.76
CA HIS A 102 -6.88 31.08 5.94
C HIS A 102 -6.09 29.81 5.61
N TYR A 103 -6.07 29.40 4.34
CA TYR A 103 -5.22 28.32 3.86
C TYR A 103 -3.86 28.85 3.44
N HIS A 104 -2.81 28.37 4.07
CA HIS A 104 -1.45 28.81 3.78
C HIS A 104 -0.58 27.65 3.33
N GLU A 105 0.11 27.83 2.24
CA GLU A 105 1.21 26.95 1.81
C GLU A 105 2.54 27.49 2.34
N LEU A 106 3.56 26.64 2.30
CA LEU A 106 4.91 27.08 2.62
C LEU A 106 5.36 28.23 1.71
N SER A 107 6.01 29.23 2.28
CA SER A 107 6.62 30.30 1.49
C SER A 107 7.69 29.75 0.54
N ASP A 108 7.95 30.46 -0.56
CA ASP A 108 8.97 30.07 -1.52
C ASP A 108 10.36 30.01 -0.89
N GLU A 109 10.65 30.88 0.07
CA GLU A 109 11.90 30.85 0.84
C GLU A 109 12.01 29.55 1.68
N THR A 110 10.92 29.14 2.32
CA THR A 110 10.89 27.90 3.10
C THR A 110 11.02 26.69 2.19
N LYS A 111 10.30 26.69 1.05
CA LYS A 111 10.43 25.64 0.03
C LYS A 111 11.87 25.53 -0.48
N ALA A 112 12.52 26.65 -0.79
CA ALA A 112 13.90 26.69 -1.26
C ALA A 112 14.89 26.17 -0.18
N SER A 113 14.66 26.54 1.08
CA SER A 113 15.47 26.05 2.21
C SER A 113 15.36 24.52 2.36
N ILE A 114 14.14 23.99 2.33
CA ILE A 114 13.89 22.54 2.37
C ILE A 114 14.55 21.84 1.19
N GLN A 115 14.38 22.40 -0.03
CA GLN A 115 14.99 21.85 -1.22
C GLN A 115 16.53 21.81 -1.14
N SER A 116 17.15 22.87 -0.63
CA SER A 116 18.59 22.90 -0.42
C SER A 116 19.06 21.81 0.57
N GLY A 117 18.33 21.59 1.66
CA GLY A 117 18.58 20.49 2.58
C GLY A 117 18.47 19.12 1.91
N LEU A 118 17.41 18.90 1.12
CA LEU A 118 17.23 17.67 0.33
C LEU A 118 18.33 17.47 -0.70
N GLU A 119 18.80 18.52 -1.38
CA GLU A 119 19.89 18.43 -2.33
C GLU A 119 21.20 17.95 -1.68
N THR A 120 21.45 18.35 -0.45
CA THR A 120 22.60 17.86 0.34
C THR A 120 22.49 16.36 0.58
N LEU A 121 21.30 15.85 0.92
CA LEU A 121 21.04 14.41 1.11
C LEU A 121 21.21 13.62 -0.20
N TRP A 122 20.86 14.21 -1.35
CA TRP A 122 20.97 13.57 -2.66
C TRP A 122 22.37 13.64 -3.27
N LYS A 123 23.27 14.45 -2.70
CA LYS A 123 24.62 14.65 -3.21
C LYS A 123 25.41 13.34 -3.39
N PRO A 124 25.42 12.39 -2.43
CA PRO A 124 26.14 11.11 -2.61
C PRO A 124 25.65 10.30 -3.81
N TYR A 125 24.35 10.36 -4.13
CA TYR A 125 23.78 9.70 -5.30
C TYR A 125 24.17 10.42 -6.60
N LYS A 126 24.11 11.76 -6.63
CA LYS A 126 24.51 12.57 -7.79
C LYS A 126 26.00 12.42 -8.12
N GLU A 127 26.84 12.26 -7.10
CA GLU A 127 28.28 12.05 -7.22
C GLU A 127 28.66 10.59 -7.53
N GLY A 128 27.71 9.68 -7.61
CA GLY A 128 27.94 8.26 -7.89
C GLY A 128 28.61 7.48 -6.76
N ARG A 129 28.68 8.06 -5.56
CA ARG A 129 29.17 7.35 -4.36
C ARG A 129 28.19 6.27 -3.90
N ILE A 130 26.91 6.50 -4.13
CA ILE A 130 25.86 5.51 -3.91
C ILE A 130 25.23 5.19 -5.27
N GLN A 131 25.22 3.90 -5.62
CA GLN A 131 24.61 3.41 -6.84
C GLN A 131 23.29 2.75 -6.53
N VAL A 132 22.25 3.15 -7.25
CA VAL A 132 20.91 2.53 -7.18
C VAL A 132 20.70 1.73 -8.44
N ASN A 133 20.63 0.40 -8.32
CA ASN A 133 20.29 -0.49 -9.42
C ASN A 133 18.79 -0.70 -9.45
N LEU A 134 18.11 -0.17 -10.47
CA LEU A 134 16.67 -0.31 -10.67
C LEU A 134 16.38 -1.43 -11.68
N GLN A 135 15.54 -2.37 -11.29
CA GLN A 135 15.07 -3.44 -12.17
C GLN A 135 13.56 -3.49 -12.19
N VAL A 136 12.95 -3.40 -13.37
CA VAL A 136 11.53 -3.62 -13.55
C VAL A 136 11.30 -5.13 -13.74
N VAL A 137 10.69 -5.77 -12.74
CA VAL A 137 10.59 -7.23 -12.63
C VAL A 137 9.77 -7.84 -13.77
N ASP A 138 8.72 -7.16 -14.21
CA ASP A 138 7.74 -7.71 -15.16
C ASP A 138 7.82 -7.11 -16.57
N ARG A 139 8.79 -6.24 -16.81
CA ARG A 139 8.93 -5.54 -18.10
C ARG A 139 9.12 -6.52 -19.26
N GLY A 140 8.19 -6.52 -20.21
CA GLY A 140 8.26 -7.34 -21.41
C GLY A 140 8.02 -8.84 -21.20
N LYS A 141 7.46 -9.24 -20.05
CA LYS A 141 7.19 -10.65 -19.73
C LYS A 141 5.71 -11.03 -19.77
N ASP A 142 4.83 -10.08 -20.07
CA ASP A 142 3.39 -10.33 -20.11
C ASP A 142 2.97 -11.41 -21.11
N HIS A 143 3.76 -11.63 -22.15
CA HIS A 143 3.54 -12.67 -23.17
C HIS A 143 4.15 -14.02 -22.81
N LEU A 144 4.95 -14.13 -21.73
CA LEU A 144 5.55 -15.41 -21.34
C LEU A 144 4.55 -16.29 -20.62
N LEU A 145 4.56 -17.58 -20.97
CA LEU A 145 3.80 -18.58 -20.24
C LEU A 145 4.31 -18.71 -18.80
N LEU A 146 3.44 -19.13 -17.89
CA LEU A 146 3.80 -19.36 -16.48
C LEU A 146 5.03 -20.29 -16.34
N SER A 147 5.09 -21.36 -17.12
CA SER A 147 6.21 -22.31 -17.13
C SER A 147 7.53 -21.62 -17.48
N GLU A 148 7.55 -20.75 -18.48
CA GLU A 148 8.73 -20.01 -18.91
C GLU A 148 9.18 -19.01 -17.85
N ARG A 149 8.23 -18.31 -17.22
CA ARG A 149 8.54 -17.42 -16.09
C ARG A 149 9.20 -18.19 -14.95
N LEU A 150 8.65 -19.34 -14.57
CA LEU A 150 9.19 -20.17 -13.50
C LEU A 150 10.55 -20.78 -13.86
N GLU A 151 10.76 -21.22 -15.10
CA GLU A 151 12.07 -21.70 -15.58
C GLU A 151 13.14 -20.60 -15.49
N ASN A 152 12.78 -19.35 -15.82
CA ASN A 152 13.67 -18.19 -15.65
C ASN A 152 14.00 -17.91 -14.18
N ILE A 153 13.08 -18.17 -13.26
CA ILE A 153 13.29 -17.95 -11.83
C ILE A 153 14.17 -19.04 -11.24
N PHE A 154 13.79 -20.30 -11.42
CA PHE A 154 14.44 -21.43 -10.73
C PHE A 154 15.66 -21.98 -11.47
N SER A 155 15.84 -21.72 -12.77
CA SER A 155 16.89 -22.29 -13.63
C SER A 155 16.94 -23.84 -13.64
N GLN A 156 15.97 -24.50 -13.00
CA GLN A 156 15.81 -25.94 -12.91
C GLN A 156 14.38 -26.31 -13.30
N LYS A 157 14.23 -27.06 -14.38
CA LYS A 157 12.92 -27.43 -14.93
C LYS A 157 12.04 -28.17 -13.92
N ALA A 158 12.64 -29.04 -13.09
CA ALA A 158 11.90 -29.78 -12.06
C ALA A 158 11.28 -28.87 -11.01
N LEU A 159 12.01 -27.84 -10.57
CA LEU A 159 11.49 -26.83 -9.63
C LEU A 159 10.41 -25.97 -10.28
N ALA A 160 10.61 -25.53 -11.51
CA ALA A 160 9.61 -24.78 -12.26
C ALA A 160 8.28 -25.56 -12.37
N GLN A 161 8.35 -26.84 -12.71
CA GLN A 161 7.18 -27.74 -12.78
C GLN A 161 6.52 -27.94 -11.40
N LYS A 162 7.32 -28.10 -10.33
CA LYS A 162 6.83 -28.19 -8.96
C LYS A 162 5.95 -27.00 -8.61
N TYR A 163 6.43 -25.76 -8.87
CA TYR A 163 5.69 -24.55 -8.53
C TYR A 163 4.52 -24.27 -9.47
N ALA A 164 4.62 -24.60 -10.76
CA ALA A 164 3.49 -24.54 -11.67
C ALA A 164 2.34 -25.46 -11.20
N HIS A 165 2.67 -26.67 -10.76
CA HIS A 165 1.67 -27.60 -10.21
C HIS A 165 1.07 -27.06 -8.89
N ARG A 166 1.88 -26.49 -7.99
CA ARG A 166 1.38 -25.89 -6.74
C ARG A 166 0.41 -24.74 -7.02
N PHE A 167 0.69 -23.87 -7.98
CA PHE A 167 -0.22 -22.78 -8.37
C PHE A 167 -1.55 -23.32 -8.92
N THR A 168 -1.50 -24.37 -9.71
CA THR A 168 -2.72 -25.05 -10.20
C THR A 168 -3.51 -25.65 -9.05
N THR A 169 -2.85 -26.32 -8.12
CA THR A 169 -3.48 -26.95 -6.93
C THR A 169 -4.14 -25.91 -6.03
N LEU A 170 -3.52 -24.74 -5.86
CA LEU A 170 -4.10 -23.61 -5.12
C LEU A 170 -5.26 -22.97 -5.88
N GLY A 171 -5.46 -23.29 -7.16
CA GLY A 171 -6.43 -22.64 -8.04
C GLY A 171 -6.13 -21.15 -8.18
N ALA A 172 -4.83 -20.79 -8.21
CA ALA A 172 -4.38 -19.39 -8.30
C ALA A 172 -4.75 -18.84 -9.68
N GLU A 173 -5.46 -17.72 -9.72
CA GLU A 173 -5.78 -16.98 -10.93
C GLU A 173 -4.53 -16.31 -11.52
N GLU A 174 -4.58 -15.89 -12.77
CA GLU A 174 -3.43 -15.37 -13.50
C GLU A 174 -2.74 -14.20 -12.77
N TYR A 175 -3.50 -13.26 -12.22
CA TYR A 175 -2.95 -12.13 -11.48
C TYR A 175 -2.26 -12.58 -10.18
N VAL A 176 -2.77 -13.63 -9.50
CA VAL A 176 -2.14 -14.23 -8.32
C VAL A 176 -0.84 -14.94 -8.70
N GLN A 177 -0.85 -15.70 -9.80
CA GLN A 177 0.35 -16.35 -10.35
C GLN A 177 1.43 -15.32 -10.71
N LYS A 178 1.03 -14.19 -11.32
CA LYS A 178 1.93 -13.08 -11.63
C LYS A 178 2.55 -12.52 -10.36
N ARG A 179 1.75 -12.27 -9.33
CA ARG A 179 2.22 -11.79 -8.01
C ARG A 179 3.26 -12.75 -7.41
N TYR A 180 2.97 -14.06 -7.40
CA TYR A 180 3.93 -15.07 -6.94
C TYR A 180 5.24 -15.01 -7.75
N CYS A 181 5.17 -15.01 -9.07
CA CYS A 181 6.35 -14.95 -9.92
C CYS A 181 7.22 -13.71 -9.64
N ASN A 182 6.58 -12.57 -9.37
CA ASN A 182 7.28 -11.35 -9.05
C ASN A 182 8.00 -11.43 -7.70
N ILE A 183 7.35 -11.97 -6.67
CA ILE A 183 7.95 -12.20 -5.34
C ILE A 183 9.10 -13.23 -5.45
N LEU A 184 8.88 -14.32 -6.18
CA LEU A 184 9.94 -15.33 -6.41
C LEU A 184 11.15 -14.75 -7.15
N THR A 185 10.92 -13.81 -8.07
CA THR A 185 12.02 -13.08 -8.74
C THR A 185 12.80 -12.22 -7.75
N ALA A 186 12.10 -11.54 -6.81
CA ALA A 186 12.74 -10.80 -5.73
C ALA A 186 13.53 -11.73 -4.78
N MET A 187 12.98 -12.91 -4.44
CA MET A 187 13.68 -13.92 -3.65
C MET A 187 14.93 -14.47 -4.36
N LYS A 188 14.85 -14.66 -5.69
CA LYS A 188 16.04 -15.01 -6.49
C LYS A 188 17.10 -13.92 -6.39
N ALA A 189 16.73 -12.65 -6.57
CA ALA A 189 17.67 -11.54 -6.44
C ALA A 189 18.31 -11.50 -5.04
N PHE A 190 17.54 -11.72 -3.99
CA PHE A 190 18.04 -11.83 -2.62
C PHE A 190 19.15 -12.89 -2.45
N TRP A 191 19.04 -14.04 -3.13
CA TRP A 191 20.06 -15.08 -3.03
C TRP A 191 21.21 -14.92 -4.00
N THR A 192 20.98 -14.35 -5.17
CA THR A 192 22.04 -14.17 -6.18
C THR A 192 22.98 -13.00 -5.87
N HIS A 193 22.59 -12.08 -5.00
CA HIS A 193 23.40 -10.95 -4.57
C HIS A 193 23.90 -11.16 -3.14
N PRO A 194 25.19 -11.51 -2.94
CA PRO A 194 25.74 -11.80 -1.61
C PRO A 194 25.73 -10.60 -0.67
N ASP A 195 25.85 -9.39 -1.23
CA ASP A 195 25.90 -8.14 -0.46
C ASP A 195 24.56 -7.72 0.10
N ILE A 196 23.46 -8.25 -0.43
CA ILE A 196 22.11 -7.99 0.09
C ILE A 196 21.87 -8.85 1.32
N ARG A 197 21.85 -8.24 2.50
CA ARG A 197 21.51 -8.90 3.78
C ARG A 197 20.09 -8.61 4.21
N ALA A 198 19.63 -7.38 4.06
CA ALA A 198 18.31 -6.92 4.40
C ALA A 198 17.51 -6.59 3.12
N PHE A 199 16.55 -7.43 2.78
CA PHE A 199 15.68 -7.24 1.62
C PHE A 199 14.25 -6.99 2.08
N LEU A 200 13.67 -5.85 1.73
CA LEU A 200 12.28 -5.52 2.01
C LEU A 200 11.41 -5.77 0.78
N CYS A 201 10.37 -6.58 0.94
CA CYS A 201 9.40 -6.89 -0.09
C CYS A 201 8.03 -6.35 0.34
N LEU A 202 7.60 -5.25 -0.26
CA LEU A 202 6.30 -4.64 0.00
C LEU A 202 5.26 -5.13 -0.99
N ASN A 203 4.14 -5.58 -0.45
CA ASN A 203 3.00 -6.05 -1.24
C ASN A 203 1.69 -5.50 -0.68
N GLN A 204 0.64 -5.60 -1.45
CA GLN A 204 -0.70 -5.26 -0.99
C GLN A 204 -1.26 -6.31 -0.02
N VAL A 205 -1.02 -7.58 -0.31
CA VAL A 205 -1.51 -8.73 0.47
C VAL A 205 -0.35 -9.40 1.17
N LEU A 206 -0.55 -9.77 2.43
CA LEU A 206 0.42 -10.54 3.21
C LEU A 206 0.12 -12.03 3.15
N PRO A 207 1.18 -12.88 3.07
CA PRO A 207 1.00 -14.30 3.04
C PRO A 207 0.41 -14.81 4.36
N THR A 208 -0.52 -15.75 4.25
CA THR A 208 -1.08 -16.49 5.39
C THR A 208 -1.04 -17.99 5.07
N PRO A 209 -0.92 -18.88 6.06
CA PRO A 209 -0.95 -20.31 5.80
C PRO A 209 -2.23 -20.70 5.06
N GLU A 210 -2.07 -21.52 4.02
CA GLU A 210 -3.16 -22.17 3.25
C GLU A 210 -4.14 -21.21 2.55
N LYS A 211 -3.78 -19.93 2.38
CA LYS A 211 -4.63 -18.99 1.65
C LYS A 211 -4.28 -18.93 0.16
N ARG A 212 -5.33 -18.98 -0.68
CA ARG A 212 -5.22 -18.92 -2.14
C ARG A 212 -4.53 -17.63 -2.62
N ALA A 213 -4.79 -16.51 -1.98
CA ALA A 213 -4.25 -15.20 -2.37
C ALA A 213 -2.74 -15.12 -2.25
N MET A 214 -2.20 -15.65 -1.16
CA MET A 214 -0.76 -15.77 -0.92
C MET A 214 -0.50 -16.78 0.21
N ASP A 215 0.00 -17.96 -0.15
CA ASP A 215 0.32 -19.04 0.78
C ASP A 215 1.72 -18.85 1.36
N GLU A 216 1.81 -18.71 2.69
CA GLU A 216 3.06 -18.55 3.41
C GLU A 216 3.97 -19.76 3.25
N ASN A 217 3.42 -20.99 3.32
CA ASN A 217 4.20 -22.22 3.21
C ASN A 217 4.85 -22.34 1.82
N LEU A 218 4.11 -22.00 0.77
CA LEU A 218 4.65 -21.96 -0.59
C LEU A 218 5.84 -21.02 -0.70
N LEU A 219 5.74 -19.80 -0.14
CA LEU A 219 6.82 -18.83 -0.21
C LEU A 219 8.05 -19.25 0.62
N ARG A 220 7.86 -19.86 1.80
CA ARG A 220 8.96 -20.39 2.62
C ARG A 220 9.69 -21.52 1.90
N ASP A 221 8.96 -22.47 1.32
CA ASP A 221 9.55 -23.54 0.52
C ASP A 221 10.30 -23.00 -0.69
N ALA A 222 9.73 -22.00 -1.39
CA ALA A 222 10.36 -21.40 -2.55
C ALA A 222 11.65 -20.65 -2.19
N LEU A 223 11.66 -19.93 -1.07
CA LEU A 223 12.86 -19.25 -0.58
C LEU A 223 13.99 -20.26 -0.31
N GLU A 224 13.66 -21.40 0.31
CA GLU A 224 14.62 -22.47 0.60
C GLU A 224 15.09 -23.19 -0.67
N ASP A 225 14.20 -23.48 -1.63
CA ASP A 225 14.58 -24.09 -2.90
C ASP A 225 15.48 -23.16 -3.73
N LEU A 226 15.19 -21.85 -3.74
CA LEU A 226 16.04 -20.84 -4.37
C LEU A 226 17.39 -20.71 -3.65
N ARG A 227 17.42 -20.80 -2.32
CA ARG A 227 18.65 -20.81 -1.56
C ARG A 227 19.56 -21.98 -1.99
N LYS A 228 19.00 -23.19 -2.05
CA LYS A 228 19.73 -24.39 -2.48
C LYS A 228 20.27 -24.26 -3.90
N ALA A 229 19.52 -23.61 -4.79
CA ALA A 229 19.89 -23.43 -6.19
C ALA A 229 20.97 -22.38 -6.40
N TYR A 230 20.91 -21.23 -5.70
CA TYR A 230 21.74 -20.07 -5.98
C TYR A 230 22.77 -19.73 -4.90
N ALA A 231 22.52 -20.11 -3.65
CA ALA A 231 23.39 -19.78 -2.52
C ALA A 231 23.39 -20.90 -1.45
N PRO A 232 23.83 -22.15 -1.79
CA PRO A 232 23.66 -23.31 -0.94
C PRO A 232 24.32 -23.18 0.45
N GLN A 233 25.36 -22.38 0.56
CA GLN A 233 26.08 -22.13 1.81
C GLN A 233 25.54 -20.94 2.62
N ALA A 234 24.66 -20.12 2.01
CA ALA A 234 24.11 -18.96 2.70
C ALA A 234 23.03 -19.38 3.71
N ILE A 235 22.95 -18.64 4.81
CA ILE A 235 21.91 -18.78 5.81
C ILE A 235 21.05 -17.52 5.80
N GLY A 236 19.76 -17.68 5.66
CA GLY A 236 18.82 -16.57 5.68
C GLY A 236 17.40 -17.06 5.86
N GLU A 237 16.54 -16.17 6.31
CA GLU A 237 15.17 -16.50 6.67
C GLU A 237 14.17 -15.47 6.12
N MET A 238 12.93 -15.92 5.94
CA MET A 238 11.81 -15.06 5.65
C MET A 238 11.15 -14.59 6.94
N VAL A 239 10.98 -13.29 7.07
CA VAL A 239 10.25 -12.64 8.17
C VAL A 239 9.04 -11.93 7.60
N ILE A 240 7.88 -12.09 8.23
CA ILE A 240 6.66 -11.39 7.84
C ILE A 240 6.32 -10.38 8.94
N LEU A 241 6.37 -9.10 8.60
CA LEU A 241 5.95 -8.03 9.50
C LEU A 241 4.49 -7.67 9.24
N ARG A 242 3.65 -7.88 10.23
CA ARG A 242 2.21 -7.58 10.22
C ARG A 242 1.92 -6.44 11.19
N SER A 243 0.95 -5.59 10.85
CA SER A 243 0.39 -4.62 11.79
C SER A 243 -0.29 -5.36 12.96
N GLY A 244 -0.30 -4.75 14.14
CA GLY A 244 -0.93 -5.30 15.34
C GLY A 244 -0.07 -5.14 16.59
N GLU A 245 -0.53 -5.66 17.70
CA GLU A 245 0.10 -5.47 19.03
C GLU A 245 1.56 -5.96 19.10
N GLN A 246 1.91 -6.98 18.32
CA GLN A 246 3.27 -7.53 18.32
C GLN A 246 4.21 -6.90 17.27
N PHE A 247 3.74 -5.89 16.53
CA PHE A 247 4.52 -5.30 15.44
C PHE A 247 5.88 -4.76 15.91
N GLU A 248 5.89 -3.95 16.98
CA GLU A 248 7.13 -3.35 17.49
C GLU A 248 8.12 -4.43 17.99
N ALA A 249 7.64 -5.40 18.73
CA ALA A 249 8.48 -6.50 19.21
C ALA A 249 9.08 -7.32 18.07
N ASN A 250 8.30 -7.64 17.04
CA ASN A 250 8.79 -8.36 15.86
C ASN A 250 9.76 -7.53 15.03
N LYS A 251 9.53 -6.23 14.91
CA LYS A 251 10.44 -5.27 14.27
C LYS A 251 11.78 -5.22 15.01
N ASP A 252 11.75 -5.07 16.33
CA ASP A 252 12.97 -5.02 17.14
C ASP A 252 13.79 -6.31 17.04
N CYS A 253 13.15 -7.47 17.09
CA CYS A 253 13.81 -8.76 16.88
C CYS A 253 14.46 -8.85 15.48
N LEU A 254 13.78 -8.39 14.45
CA LEU A 254 14.31 -8.34 13.08
C LEU A 254 15.55 -7.42 13.00
N LEU A 255 15.46 -6.19 13.52
CA LEU A 255 16.55 -5.21 13.45
C LEU A 255 17.76 -5.68 14.26
N GLN A 256 17.55 -6.34 15.41
CA GLN A 256 18.61 -6.97 16.18
C GLN A 256 19.29 -8.11 15.43
N ALA A 257 18.52 -8.96 14.74
CA ALA A 257 19.09 -10.02 13.91
C ALA A 257 19.92 -9.45 12.75
N LEU A 258 19.46 -8.40 12.09
CA LEU A 258 20.21 -7.71 11.03
C LEU A 258 21.50 -7.07 11.57
N GLN A 259 21.46 -6.48 12.77
CA GLN A 259 22.64 -5.93 13.45
C GLN A 259 23.73 -6.98 13.68
N THR A 260 23.35 -8.23 14.00
CA THR A 260 24.29 -9.34 14.16
C THR A 260 24.76 -9.95 12.84
N GLY A 261 24.37 -9.39 11.70
CA GLY A 261 24.77 -9.82 10.37
C GLY A 261 23.91 -10.90 9.74
N ALA A 262 22.75 -11.20 10.32
CA ALA A 262 21.82 -12.15 9.74
C ALA A 262 21.25 -11.65 8.40
N LYS A 263 21.00 -12.59 7.48
CA LYS A 263 20.41 -12.31 6.17
C LYS A 263 18.88 -12.53 6.26
N ARG A 264 18.09 -11.50 5.93
CA ARG A 264 16.61 -11.50 6.11
C ARG A 264 15.89 -11.03 4.85
N PHE A 265 14.94 -11.85 4.40
CA PHE A 265 13.95 -11.47 3.38
C PHE A 265 12.65 -11.10 4.11
N VAL A 266 12.32 -9.82 4.12
CA VAL A 266 11.20 -9.28 4.89
C VAL A 266 10.02 -9.02 3.99
N LEU A 267 8.90 -9.66 4.27
CA LEU A 267 7.61 -9.38 3.64
C LEU A 267 6.76 -8.48 4.53
N SER A 268 6.23 -7.42 3.98
CA SER A 268 5.25 -6.57 4.65
C SER A 268 4.27 -5.94 3.67
N SER A 269 3.25 -5.29 4.19
CA SER A 269 2.28 -4.56 3.38
C SER A 269 2.59 -3.07 3.33
N TYR A 270 2.13 -2.42 2.26
CA TYR A 270 2.16 -0.96 2.16
C TYR A 270 1.45 -0.27 3.33
N GLN A 271 0.37 -0.86 3.84
CA GLN A 271 -0.34 -0.34 5.01
C GLN A 271 0.50 -0.40 6.29
N THR A 272 1.36 -1.40 6.42
CA THR A 272 2.20 -1.58 7.60
C THR A 272 3.49 -0.77 7.54
N LEU A 273 4.16 -0.77 6.40
CA LEU A 273 5.51 -0.20 6.23
C LEU A 273 5.64 0.82 5.09
N GLY A 274 4.56 1.15 4.39
CA GLY A 274 4.63 2.04 3.23
C GLY A 274 4.94 3.50 3.57
N ALA A 275 4.58 3.95 4.78
CA ALA A 275 4.88 5.29 5.25
C ALA A 275 5.01 5.31 6.78
N GLY A 276 5.85 6.22 7.29
CA GLY A 276 5.95 6.51 8.73
C GLY A 276 6.70 5.48 9.58
N GLN A 277 7.26 4.42 8.97
CA GLN A 277 8.06 3.42 9.68
C GLN A 277 9.53 3.51 9.27
N ASN A 278 10.40 3.61 10.26
CA ASN A 278 11.84 3.58 10.05
C ASN A 278 12.40 2.19 10.37
N LEU A 279 12.96 1.52 9.37
CA LEU A 279 13.56 0.18 9.48
C LEU A 279 15.09 0.23 9.51
N GLN A 280 15.66 1.27 10.06
CA GLN A 280 17.10 1.38 10.22
C GLN A 280 17.60 0.54 11.39
N TYR A 281 18.74 -0.11 11.21
CA TYR A 281 19.40 -0.90 12.24
C TYR A 281 20.84 -0.43 12.46
N PRO A 282 21.36 -0.51 13.70
CA PRO A 282 22.75 -0.19 13.99
C PRO A 282 23.71 -1.11 13.25
N ILE A 283 24.86 -0.59 12.89
CA ILE A 283 25.93 -1.32 12.22
C ILE A 283 27.14 -1.46 13.12
N GLN A 284 27.90 -2.54 12.94
CA GLN A 284 29.14 -2.78 13.68
C GLN A 284 30.35 -2.21 12.94
N ASP A 285 30.34 -2.18 11.61
CA ASP A 285 31.41 -1.70 10.76
C ASP A 285 30.86 -0.71 9.74
N SER A 286 31.32 0.54 9.85
CA SER A 286 30.93 1.66 8.98
C SER A 286 31.93 1.90 7.82
N SER A 287 32.99 1.11 7.69
CA SER A 287 34.08 1.37 6.75
C SER A 287 33.64 1.46 5.28
N ASN A 288 32.57 0.77 4.91
CA ASN A 288 32.02 0.74 3.55
C ASN A 288 30.71 1.51 3.40
N LEU A 289 30.37 2.38 4.34
CA LEU A 289 29.14 3.15 4.31
C LEU A 289 29.40 4.60 3.91
N VAL A 290 28.41 5.18 3.27
CA VAL A 290 28.39 6.60 2.91
C VAL A 290 27.41 7.31 3.81
N THR A 291 27.89 8.30 4.57
CA THR A 291 27.03 9.16 5.38
C THR A 291 26.20 10.05 4.46
N LEU A 292 24.88 9.99 4.60
CA LEU A 292 23.94 10.80 3.81
C LEU A 292 23.84 12.22 4.32
N ASN A 293 24.00 12.43 5.62
CA ASN A 293 23.90 13.74 6.24
C ASN A 293 25.21 14.07 7.01
N ALA A 294 25.97 15.02 6.49
CA ALA A 294 27.24 15.44 7.06
C ALA A 294 27.09 16.29 8.35
N GLU A 295 25.87 16.72 8.68
CA GLU A 295 25.61 17.47 9.91
C GLU A 295 25.54 16.57 11.15
N TYR A 296 25.39 15.26 10.96
CA TYR A 296 25.43 14.32 12.06
C TYR A 296 26.86 13.98 12.44
N ASP A 297 27.14 14.01 13.72
CA ASP A 297 28.41 13.53 14.24
C ASP A 297 28.53 12.03 13.99
N GLU A 298 29.47 11.65 13.10
CA GLU A 298 29.75 10.25 12.74
C GLU A 298 30.10 9.40 13.98
N LYS A 299 30.53 10.03 15.07
CA LYS A 299 30.87 9.37 16.33
C LYS A 299 29.65 9.11 17.21
N ASP A 300 28.51 9.72 16.92
CA ASP A 300 27.30 9.46 17.71
C ASP A 300 26.62 8.14 17.26
N PRO A 301 26.60 7.12 18.11
CA PRO A 301 26.05 5.80 17.76
C PRO A 301 24.58 5.85 17.33
N ARG A 302 23.83 6.90 17.70
CA ARG A 302 22.42 7.05 17.30
C ARG A 302 22.25 7.22 15.79
N PHE A 303 23.29 7.72 15.11
CA PHE A 303 23.29 7.98 13.67
C PHE A 303 24.04 6.92 12.86
N GLN A 304 24.74 6.00 13.52
CA GLN A 304 25.42 4.87 12.86
C GLN A 304 24.40 3.77 12.55
N LYS A 305 23.46 4.07 11.68
CA LYS A 305 22.40 3.17 11.26
C LYS A 305 22.41 3.01 9.76
N LYS A 306 21.99 1.85 9.32
CA LYS A 306 21.88 1.47 7.91
C LYS A 306 20.45 1.14 7.56
N ASP A 307 20.03 1.55 6.37
CA ASP A 307 18.78 1.14 5.74
C ASP A 307 18.89 -0.28 5.15
N PHE A 308 17.79 -0.80 4.66
CA PHE A 308 17.77 -2.06 3.93
C PHE A 308 18.57 -1.95 2.63
N ASP A 309 19.20 -3.07 2.23
CA ASP A 309 20.07 -3.13 1.04
C ASP A 309 19.29 -3.17 -0.26
N ALA A 310 18.09 -3.73 -0.24
CA ALA A 310 17.24 -3.87 -1.40
C ALA A 310 15.75 -3.78 -1.04
N LEU A 311 14.97 -3.30 -2.00
CA LEU A 311 13.54 -3.10 -1.89
C LEU A 311 12.85 -3.64 -3.14
N TYR A 312 11.82 -4.46 -2.96
CA TYR A 312 10.85 -4.79 -3.99
C TYR A 312 9.53 -4.08 -3.69
N LEU A 313 9.04 -3.37 -4.69
CA LEU A 313 7.74 -2.71 -4.67
C LEU A 313 6.78 -3.51 -5.55
N GLY A 314 5.85 -4.23 -4.92
CA GLY A 314 4.76 -4.90 -5.61
C GLY A 314 3.73 -3.91 -6.15
N ASP A 315 2.81 -4.40 -6.96
CA ASP A 315 1.78 -3.55 -7.54
C ASP A 315 1.00 -2.81 -6.45
N VAL A 316 0.97 -1.50 -6.56
CA VAL A 316 0.16 -0.63 -5.71
C VAL A 316 -1.17 -0.46 -6.42
N THR A 317 -2.22 -1.10 -5.92
CA THR A 317 -3.57 -0.79 -6.37
C THR A 317 -4.12 0.30 -5.44
N HIS A 318 -4.59 1.37 -6.02
CA HIS A 318 -5.21 2.48 -5.27
C HIS A 318 -6.54 2.08 -4.63
N THR A 319 -7.15 1.00 -5.09
CA THR A 319 -8.33 0.42 -4.47
C THR A 319 -7.94 -0.42 -3.26
N VAL A 320 -8.30 0.06 -2.09
CA VAL A 320 -8.01 -0.57 -0.79
C VAL A 320 -8.95 -1.73 -0.48
N VAL A 321 -9.91 -1.98 -1.33
CA VAL A 321 -10.89 -3.04 -1.12
C VAL A 321 -10.47 -4.27 -1.91
N ASN A 322 -10.12 -5.33 -1.19
CA ASN A 322 -9.99 -6.67 -1.77
C ASN A 322 -11.38 -7.19 -2.10
N LEU A 323 -11.78 -7.04 -3.36
CA LEU A 323 -13.11 -7.43 -3.81
C LEU A 323 -13.32 -8.97 -3.86
N ASN A 324 -12.29 -9.80 -3.71
CA ASN A 324 -12.40 -11.17 -4.21
C ASN A 324 -11.99 -12.30 -3.25
N GLU A 325 -11.52 -12.07 -2.04
CA GLU A 325 -10.80 -13.17 -1.39
C GLU A 325 -11.51 -13.86 -0.22
N ASP A 326 -12.46 -13.23 0.45
CA ASP A 326 -13.03 -13.79 1.69
C ASP A 326 -14.58 -13.79 1.74
N GLY A 327 -15.26 -13.73 0.60
CA GLY A 327 -16.73 -13.69 0.55
C GLY A 327 -17.31 -12.30 0.23
N PRO A 328 -18.60 -12.07 0.39
CA PRO A 328 -19.22 -10.79 0.11
C PRO A 328 -18.64 -9.71 1.02
N LEU A 329 -18.44 -8.51 0.48
CA LEU A 329 -17.96 -7.34 1.23
C LEU A 329 -18.87 -7.08 2.43
N SER A 330 -18.27 -6.82 3.58
CA SER A 330 -19.04 -6.27 4.71
C SER A 330 -19.58 -4.89 4.33
N GLY A 331 -20.71 -4.50 4.91
CA GLY A 331 -21.29 -3.18 4.67
C GLY A 331 -20.30 -2.03 4.92
N ARG A 332 -19.35 -2.21 5.85
CA ARG A 332 -18.27 -1.23 6.11
C ARG A 332 -17.25 -1.15 4.97
N GLU A 333 -16.90 -2.27 4.39
CA GLU A 333 -15.97 -2.33 3.25
C GLU A 333 -16.62 -1.77 1.99
N LEU A 334 -17.88 -2.13 1.73
CA LEU A 334 -18.66 -1.58 0.63
C LEU A 334 -18.77 -0.05 0.75
N MET A 335 -19.05 0.48 1.95
CA MET A 335 -19.11 1.91 2.19
C MET A 335 -17.80 2.62 1.91
N LYS A 336 -16.66 2.03 2.31
CA LYS A 336 -15.34 2.58 1.99
C LYS A 336 -15.09 2.62 0.49
N PHE A 337 -15.44 1.53 -0.21
CA PHE A 337 -15.28 1.44 -1.65
C PHE A 337 -16.10 2.49 -2.39
N CYS A 338 -17.38 2.63 -2.04
CA CYS A 338 -18.25 3.64 -2.65
C CYS A 338 -17.78 5.06 -2.35
N PHE A 339 -17.31 5.32 -1.12
CA PHE A 339 -16.73 6.62 -0.75
C PHE A 339 -15.50 6.95 -1.59
N GLN A 340 -14.63 5.95 -1.83
CA GLN A 340 -13.45 6.14 -2.67
C GLN A 340 -13.79 6.41 -4.13
N ALA A 341 -14.76 5.68 -4.66
CA ALA A 341 -15.22 5.89 -6.03
C ALA A 341 -15.82 7.29 -6.21
N GLU A 342 -16.54 7.77 -5.20
CA GLU A 342 -17.10 9.12 -5.19
C GLU A 342 -16.01 10.18 -5.11
N CYS A 343 -14.99 9.98 -4.27
CA CYS A 343 -13.85 10.89 -4.20
C CYS A 343 -13.09 10.97 -5.53
N LEU A 344 -12.93 9.86 -6.26
CA LEU A 344 -12.32 9.85 -7.59
C LEU A 344 -13.17 10.65 -8.59
N TYR A 345 -14.46 10.42 -8.58
CA TYR A 345 -15.38 11.12 -9.46
C TYR A 345 -15.37 12.63 -9.24
N GLU A 346 -15.38 13.08 -7.98
CA GLU A 346 -15.33 14.51 -7.63
C GLU A 346 -13.99 15.19 -8.02
N ASN A 347 -12.92 14.43 -8.12
CA ASN A 347 -11.60 14.93 -8.52
C ASN A 347 -11.31 14.79 -10.03
N ASP A 348 -12.29 14.36 -10.84
CA ASP A 348 -12.14 14.15 -12.29
C ASP A 348 -11.05 13.09 -12.64
N GLU A 349 -10.88 12.05 -11.81
CA GLU A 349 -9.91 10.94 -11.99
C GLU A 349 -10.54 9.62 -12.45
#